data_cc8896ae5548a58e2f57057cdf8b7d2b
#
_entry.id   cc8896ae5548a58e2f57057cdf8b7d2b
#
_cell.length_a   1.000
_cell.length_b   1.000
_cell.length_c   1.000
_cell.angle_alpha   90.00
_cell.angle_beta   90.00
_cell.angle_gamma   90.00
#
_symmetry.space_group_name_H-M   'P 1'
#
loop_
_entity.id
_entity.type
_entity.pdbx_description
1 polymer ?
#
loop_
_entity_poly.entity_id
_entity_poly.type
_entity_poly.pdbx_seq_one_letter_code
_entity_poly.pdbx_strand_id
1 'polypeptide(L)'
;FLARELIPIAVNNPVAILFGPEDRGLTNDDLRRCHRVVNIPTQDFTSLNLAQAVMVICYCLSTAGTHDPPAATPRLAKRIELDRMYAEMTAALVRIGYLNPENPDYWMIRIRRFFNRLSLRAGEVNIIRGICRQILGYAGRTDAQ
;
A
#
# COMPACT_ATOMS: atom_id res chain seq x y z
N PHE A 1 -3.79 -8.31 17.11
CA PHE A 1 -3.82 -7.00 16.43
C PHE A 1 -4.08 -7.18 14.94
N LEU A 2 -3.24 -7.92 14.21
CA LEU A 2 -3.33 -8.14 12.75
C LEU A 2 -4.72 -8.60 12.30
N ALA A 3 -5.26 -9.65 12.91
CA ALA A 3 -6.52 -10.23 12.50
C ALA A 3 -7.71 -9.26 12.64
N ARG A 4 -7.71 -8.43 13.68
CA ARG A 4 -8.73 -7.39 13.87
C ARG A 4 -8.71 -6.31 12.78
N GLU A 5 -7.57 -6.04 12.18
CA GLU A 5 -7.46 -5.12 11.04
C GLU A 5 -7.83 -5.79 9.71
N LEU A 6 -7.40 -7.04 9.50
CA LEU A 6 -7.57 -7.72 8.21
C LEU A 6 -8.99 -8.23 7.98
N ILE A 7 -9.67 -8.75 9.00
CA ILE A 7 -11.00 -9.35 8.84
C ILE A 7 -12.01 -8.34 8.27
N PRO A 8 -12.15 -7.10 8.78
CA PRO A 8 -13.04 -6.09 8.18
C PRO A 8 -12.71 -5.76 6.74
N ILE A 9 -11.43 -5.76 6.39
CA ILE A 9 -10.96 -5.49 5.01
C ILE A 9 -11.34 -6.65 4.10
N ALA A 10 -11.12 -7.88 4.55
CA ALA A 10 -11.34 -9.10 3.76
C ALA A 10 -12.80 -9.34 3.38
N VAL A 11 -13.77 -8.71 4.06
CA VAL A 11 -15.20 -8.81 3.72
C VAL A 11 -15.47 -8.32 2.30
N ASN A 12 -14.87 -7.21 1.89
CA ASN A 12 -15.12 -6.57 0.59
C ASN A 12 -13.88 -6.43 -0.29
N ASN A 13 -12.71 -6.84 0.21
CA ASN A 13 -11.45 -6.64 -0.50
C ASN A 13 -10.63 -7.93 -0.52
N PRO A 14 -10.03 -8.32 -1.66
CA PRO A 14 -9.05 -9.39 -1.69
C PRO A 14 -7.84 -9.02 -0.83
N VAL A 15 -7.44 -9.94 0.05
CA VAL A 15 -6.25 -9.80 0.89
C VAL A 15 -5.23 -10.85 0.46
N ALA A 16 -4.00 -10.41 0.23
CA ALA A 16 -2.87 -11.28 -0.02
C ALA A 16 -1.86 -11.16 1.13
N ILE A 17 -1.38 -12.29 1.62
CA ILE A 17 -0.33 -12.34 2.64
C ILE A 17 0.92 -12.89 1.98
N LEU A 18 2.00 -12.11 2.04
CA LEU A 18 3.27 -12.45 1.44
C LEU A 18 4.21 -13.00 2.52
N PHE A 19 4.78 -14.15 2.27
CA PHE A 19 5.81 -14.76 3.09
C PHE A 19 7.13 -14.78 2.31
N GLY A 20 8.22 -14.50 2.98
CA GLY A 20 9.55 -14.58 2.39
C GLY A 20 10.12 -16.01 2.46
N PRO A 21 11.11 -16.33 1.64
CA PRO A 21 11.86 -17.58 1.75
C PRO A 21 12.64 -17.64 3.08
N GLU A 22 12.91 -18.86 3.56
CA GLU A 22 13.50 -19.11 4.87
C GLU A 22 14.91 -18.56 5.03
N ASP A 23 15.68 -18.53 3.95
CA ASP A 23 17.08 -18.14 3.94
C ASP A 23 17.31 -16.62 4.06
N ARG A 24 16.42 -15.79 3.53
CA ARG A 24 16.63 -14.33 3.44
C ARG A 24 15.41 -13.47 3.76
N GLY A 25 14.23 -14.08 3.94
CA GLY A 25 12.98 -13.34 4.19
C GLY A 25 12.51 -12.52 2.97
N LEU A 26 11.66 -11.53 3.22
CA LEU A 26 11.16 -10.59 2.20
C LEU A 26 12.23 -9.55 1.85
N THR A 27 12.37 -9.25 0.58
CA THR A 27 13.25 -8.17 0.12
C THR A 27 12.63 -6.79 0.38
N ASN A 28 13.44 -5.74 0.34
CA ASN A 28 12.95 -4.37 0.43
C ASN A 28 11.92 -4.03 -0.65
N ASP A 29 12.05 -4.62 -1.85
CA ASP A 29 11.10 -4.41 -2.93
C ASP A 29 9.76 -5.10 -2.66
N ASP A 30 9.78 -6.28 -2.04
CA ASP A 30 8.57 -6.96 -1.58
C ASP A 30 7.87 -6.12 -0.49
N LEU A 31 8.62 -5.64 0.51
CA LEU A 31 8.10 -4.81 1.59
C LEU A 31 7.49 -3.49 1.09
N ARG A 32 8.07 -2.87 0.06
CA ARG A 32 7.53 -1.66 -0.58
C ARG A 32 6.18 -1.88 -1.25
N ARG A 33 5.87 -3.12 -1.61
CA ARG A 33 4.57 -3.48 -2.22
C ARG A 33 3.50 -3.77 -1.16
N CYS A 34 3.89 -4.02 0.08
CA CYS A 34 2.98 -4.34 1.17
C CYS A 34 2.37 -3.08 1.77
N HIS A 35 1.08 -3.13 2.13
CA HIS A 35 0.41 -2.07 2.89
C HIS A 35 0.72 -2.16 4.38
N ARG A 36 0.99 -3.36 4.89
CA ARG A 36 1.33 -3.67 6.27
C ARG A 36 2.46 -4.69 6.33
N VAL A 37 3.28 -4.57 7.34
CA VAL A 37 4.31 -5.55 7.66
C VAL A 37 3.98 -6.13 9.02
N VAL A 38 4.04 -7.44 9.13
CA VAL A 38 3.79 -8.18 10.36
C VAL A 38 5.06 -8.88 10.77
N ASN A 39 5.42 -8.72 12.02
CA ASN A 39 6.51 -9.47 12.63
C ASN A 39 5.92 -10.46 13.64
N ILE A 40 6.29 -11.73 13.55
CA ILE A 40 5.97 -12.75 14.55
C ILE A 40 7.11 -12.70 15.56
N PRO A 41 6.87 -12.27 16.82
CA PRO A 41 7.94 -12.19 17.79
C PRO A 41 8.44 -13.60 18.14
N THR A 42 9.76 -13.78 18.07
CA THR A 42 10.48 -14.99 18.47
C THR A 42 11.47 -14.62 19.56
N GLN A 43 11.54 -15.39 20.66
CA GLN A 43 12.41 -15.03 21.78
C GLN A 43 13.89 -15.29 21.46
N ASP A 44 14.24 -16.52 21.11
CA ASP A 44 15.64 -16.94 20.94
C ASP A 44 15.99 -17.35 19.50
N PHE A 45 15.04 -17.28 18.57
CA PHE A 45 15.24 -17.66 17.17
C PHE A 45 15.17 -16.44 16.26
N THR A 46 16.11 -16.36 15.33
CA THR A 46 16.17 -15.26 14.35
C THR A 46 15.06 -15.35 13.30
N SER A 47 14.53 -16.56 13.03
CA SER A 47 13.46 -16.78 12.04
C SER A 47 12.65 -18.03 12.40
N LEU A 48 11.40 -18.06 11.99
CA LEU A 48 10.54 -19.24 11.98
C LEU A 48 10.68 -19.97 10.64
N ASN A 49 10.51 -21.28 10.68
CA ASN A 49 10.26 -22.07 9.48
C ASN A 49 8.99 -21.51 8.78
N LEU A 50 9.00 -21.49 7.44
CA LEU A 50 7.92 -20.92 6.64
C LEU A 50 6.55 -21.53 6.97
N ALA A 51 6.47 -22.86 7.11
CA ALA A 51 5.21 -23.54 7.45
C ALA A 51 4.70 -23.13 8.85
N GLN A 52 5.60 -22.93 9.80
CA GLN A 52 5.25 -22.46 11.14
C GLN A 52 4.71 -21.02 11.08
N ALA A 53 5.36 -20.14 10.33
CA ALA A 53 4.90 -18.75 10.15
C ALA A 53 3.50 -18.71 9.52
N VAL A 54 3.26 -19.50 8.49
CA VAL A 54 1.94 -19.64 7.83
C VAL A 54 0.91 -20.13 8.83
N MET A 55 1.22 -21.19 9.60
CA MET A 55 0.30 -21.76 10.60
C MET A 55 -0.08 -20.73 11.67
N VAL A 56 0.88 -19.97 12.20
CA VAL A 56 0.63 -18.93 13.21
C VAL A 56 -0.32 -17.87 12.65
N ILE A 57 -0.09 -17.39 11.46
CA ILE A 57 -0.96 -16.37 10.84
C ILE A 57 -2.36 -16.93 10.59
N CYS A 58 -2.50 -18.13 10.04
CA CYS A 58 -3.79 -18.79 9.82
C CYS A 58 -4.55 -19.00 11.14
N TYR A 59 -3.87 -19.43 12.18
CA TYR A 59 -4.46 -19.60 13.52
C TYR A 59 -4.97 -18.25 14.07
N CYS A 60 -4.17 -17.20 13.99
CA CYS A 60 -4.58 -15.87 14.44
C CYS A 60 -5.82 -15.34 13.68
N LEU A 61 -5.89 -15.60 12.38
CA LEU A 61 -7.04 -15.19 11.57
C LEU A 61 -8.29 -16.01 11.89
N SER A 62 -8.15 -17.33 12.07
CA SER A 62 -9.29 -18.21 12.38
C SER A 62 -9.91 -17.92 13.76
N THR A 63 -9.07 -17.67 14.76
CA THR A 63 -9.54 -17.41 16.12
C THR A 63 -10.14 -16.01 16.30
N ALA A 64 -9.71 -15.03 15.52
CA ALA A 64 -10.22 -13.67 15.62
C ALA A 64 -11.57 -13.46 14.91
N GLY A 65 -11.95 -14.33 13.98
CA GLY A 65 -13.22 -14.28 13.25
C GLY A 65 -14.45 -14.79 14.01
N THR A 66 -14.27 -15.28 15.25
CA THR A 66 -15.34 -15.92 16.04
C THR A 66 -16.23 -14.95 16.83
N HIS A 67 -15.90 -13.67 16.86
CA HIS A 67 -16.67 -12.63 17.53
C HIS A 67 -17.21 -11.64 16.51
N ASP A 68 -18.43 -11.17 16.68
CA ASP A 68 -19.24 -10.24 15.88
C ASP A 68 -18.72 -9.85 14.47
N PRO A 69 -19.54 -9.96 13.42
CA PRO A 69 -19.10 -9.61 12.09
C PRO A 69 -18.66 -8.13 12.06
N PRO A 70 -17.39 -7.84 11.73
CA PRO A 70 -16.91 -6.48 11.74
C PRO A 70 -17.61 -5.67 10.65
N ALA A 71 -17.82 -4.37 10.88
CA ALA A 71 -18.30 -3.46 9.86
C ALA A 71 -17.39 -3.54 8.61
N ALA A 72 -18.00 -3.82 7.46
CA ALA A 72 -17.26 -4.01 6.22
C ALA A 72 -16.51 -2.74 5.81
N THR A 73 -15.23 -2.86 5.51
CA THR A 73 -14.45 -1.75 4.96
C THR A 73 -14.86 -1.50 3.51
N PRO A 74 -15.11 -0.25 3.09
CA PRO A 74 -15.35 0.09 1.71
C PRO A 74 -14.20 -0.36 0.79
N ARG A 75 -14.48 -0.48 -0.51
CA ARG A 75 -13.50 -0.93 -1.51
C ARG A 75 -12.22 -0.08 -1.46
N LEU A 76 -11.13 -0.69 -1.09
CA LEU A 76 -9.79 -0.10 -1.15
C LEU A 76 -9.30 -0.01 -2.60
N ALA A 77 -8.40 0.91 -2.85
CA ALA A 77 -7.77 1.04 -4.15
C ALA A 77 -6.88 -0.18 -4.45
N LYS A 78 -7.05 -0.74 -5.64
CA LYS A 78 -6.18 -1.82 -6.15
C LYS A 78 -4.79 -1.26 -6.42
N ARG A 79 -3.78 -2.12 -6.36
CA ARG A 79 -2.39 -1.74 -6.64
C ARG A 79 -2.22 -1.00 -7.97
N ILE A 80 -2.87 -1.48 -9.02
CA ILE A 80 -2.84 -0.85 -10.34
C ILE A 80 -3.42 0.59 -10.34
N GLU A 81 -4.44 0.85 -9.50
CA GLU A 81 -5.04 2.19 -9.37
C GLU A 81 -4.07 3.14 -8.64
N LEU A 82 -3.39 2.64 -7.60
CA LEU A 82 -2.35 3.39 -6.88
C LEU A 82 -1.15 3.70 -7.78
N ASP A 83 -0.67 2.74 -8.56
CA ASP A 83 0.47 2.93 -9.46
C ASP A 83 0.16 3.98 -10.54
N ARG A 84 -1.06 3.97 -11.10
CA ARG A 84 -1.53 5.01 -12.01
C ARG A 84 -1.62 6.39 -11.35
N MET A 85 -2.13 6.43 -10.11
CA MET A 85 -2.16 7.68 -9.33
C MET A 85 -0.76 8.23 -9.10
N TYR A 86 0.20 7.39 -8.74
CA TYR A 86 1.58 7.81 -8.52
C TYR A 86 2.25 8.30 -9.81
N ALA A 87 1.98 7.68 -10.95
CA ALA A 87 2.49 8.14 -12.24
C ALA A 87 1.94 9.53 -12.61
N GLU A 88 0.62 9.75 -12.49
CA GLU A 88 -0.02 11.04 -12.74
C GLU A 88 0.49 12.11 -11.73
N MET A 89 0.67 11.75 -10.47
CA MET A 89 1.20 12.64 -9.44
C MET A 89 2.65 13.03 -9.73
N THR A 90 3.51 12.09 -10.11
CA THR A 90 4.89 12.40 -10.51
C THR A 90 4.92 13.42 -11.64
N ALA A 91 4.15 13.18 -12.69
CA ALA A 91 4.09 14.12 -13.83
C ALA A 91 3.62 15.52 -13.41
N ALA A 92 2.57 15.60 -12.56
CA ALA A 92 2.05 16.87 -12.07
C ALA A 92 3.08 17.62 -11.21
N LEU A 93 3.74 16.91 -10.28
CA LEU A 93 4.72 17.49 -9.36
C LEU A 93 6.01 17.93 -10.05
N VAL A 94 6.45 17.19 -11.08
CA VAL A 94 7.55 17.63 -11.97
C VAL A 94 7.14 18.88 -12.72
N ARG A 95 5.93 18.91 -13.27
CA ARG A 95 5.43 20.03 -14.09
C ARG A 95 5.37 21.35 -13.33
N ILE A 96 5.01 21.33 -12.04
CA ILE A 96 4.98 22.54 -11.18
C ILE A 96 6.32 22.85 -10.51
N GLY A 97 7.39 22.10 -10.82
CA GLY A 97 8.74 22.31 -10.26
C GLY A 97 8.91 21.85 -8.82
N TYR A 98 7.96 21.08 -8.26
CA TYR A 98 8.10 20.51 -6.92
C TYR A 98 9.09 19.35 -6.87
N LEU A 99 9.14 18.53 -7.92
CA LEU A 99 10.11 17.45 -8.08
C LEU A 99 11.16 17.83 -9.14
N ASN A 100 12.43 17.51 -8.85
CA ASN A 100 13.47 17.61 -9.84
C ASN A 100 13.25 16.59 -10.97
N PRO A 101 13.16 17.01 -12.24
CA PRO A 101 12.96 16.11 -13.37
C PRO A 101 14.11 15.11 -13.60
N GLU A 102 15.32 15.40 -13.11
CA GLU A 102 16.46 14.50 -13.25
C GLU A 102 16.33 13.23 -12.37
N ASN A 103 15.68 13.33 -11.20
CA ASN A 103 15.51 12.19 -10.30
C ASN A 103 14.18 12.26 -9.52
N PRO A 104 13.04 12.17 -10.19
CA PRO A 104 11.73 12.28 -9.55
C PRO A 104 11.44 11.08 -8.62
N ASP A 105 11.96 9.88 -8.94
CA ASP A 105 11.69 8.66 -8.20
C ASP A 105 12.24 8.71 -6.76
N TYR A 106 13.37 9.36 -6.55
CA TYR A 106 13.96 9.53 -5.21
C TYR A 106 13.00 10.22 -4.24
N TRP A 107 12.38 11.31 -4.67
CA TRP A 107 11.41 12.05 -3.87
C TRP A 107 10.07 11.34 -3.77
N MET A 108 9.66 10.66 -4.83
CA MET A 108 8.42 9.87 -4.85
C MET A 108 8.42 8.71 -3.85
N ILE A 109 9.59 8.17 -3.45
CA ILE A 109 9.68 7.16 -2.38
C ILE A 109 9.02 7.65 -1.09
N ARG A 110 9.26 8.90 -0.68
CA ARG A 110 8.67 9.47 0.55
C ARG A 110 7.18 9.68 0.41
N ILE A 111 6.73 10.17 -0.73
CA ILE A 111 5.31 10.39 -1.04
C ILE A 111 4.56 9.04 -1.05
N ARG A 112 5.11 8.01 -1.69
CA ARG A 112 4.54 6.66 -1.69
C ARG A 112 4.44 6.08 -0.28
N ARG A 113 5.47 6.25 0.56
CA ARG A 113 5.43 5.82 1.96
C ARG A 113 4.34 6.52 2.77
N PHE A 114 4.11 7.79 2.52
CA PHE A 114 3.03 8.53 3.15
C PHE A 114 1.66 7.96 2.77
N PHE A 115 1.36 7.83 1.48
CA PHE A 115 0.08 7.34 1.00
C PHE A 115 -0.17 5.86 1.32
N ASN A 116 0.85 5.02 1.31
CA ASN A 116 0.71 3.60 1.64
C ASN A 116 0.19 3.37 3.07
N ARG A 117 0.41 4.30 3.99
CA ARG A 117 -0.11 4.23 5.37
C ARG A 117 -1.59 4.54 5.48
N LEU A 118 -2.17 5.20 4.48
CA LEU A 118 -3.55 5.71 4.55
C LEU A 118 -4.59 4.68 4.11
N SER A 119 -4.20 3.55 3.53
CA SER A 119 -5.13 2.53 3.00
C SER A 119 -6.23 3.16 2.14
N LEU A 120 -5.83 3.94 1.12
CA LEU A 120 -6.73 4.75 0.30
C LEU A 120 -7.86 3.93 -0.34
N ARG A 121 -9.07 4.49 -0.30
CA ARG A 121 -10.22 3.98 -1.02
C ARG A 121 -10.14 4.35 -2.51
N ALA A 122 -10.80 3.57 -3.36
CA ALA A 122 -10.82 3.84 -4.80
C ALA A 122 -11.34 5.24 -5.17
N GLY A 123 -12.33 5.74 -4.43
CA GLY A 123 -12.87 7.11 -4.60
C GLY A 123 -11.82 8.19 -4.31
N GLU A 124 -11.04 8.01 -3.23
CA GLU A 124 -9.98 8.96 -2.81
C GLU A 124 -8.85 9.02 -3.86
N VAL A 125 -8.47 7.86 -4.40
CA VAL A 125 -7.51 7.78 -5.51
C VAL A 125 -8.00 8.56 -6.72
N ASN A 126 -9.29 8.45 -7.08
CA ASN A 126 -9.86 9.19 -8.19
C ASN A 126 -9.87 10.70 -7.96
N ILE A 127 -10.11 11.16 -6.72
CA ILE A 127 -10.03 12.59 -6.36
C ILE A 127 -8.60 13.09 -6.58
N ILE A 128 -7.60 12.40 -6.04
CA ILE A 128 -6.18 12.76 -6.19
C ILE A 128 -5.78 12.81 -7.66
N ARG A 129 -6.17 11.81 -8.44
CA ARG A 129 -5.93 11.77 -9.90
C ARG A 129 -6.60 12.94 -10.62
N GLY A 130 -7.82 13.30 -10.21
CA GLY A 130 -8.52 14.48 -10.73
C GLY A 130 -7.72 15.77 -10.52
N ILE A 131 -7.20 15.96 -9.30
CA ILE A 131 -6.35 17.12 -8.96
C ILE A 131 -5.09 17.13 -9.84
N CYS A 132 -4.38 16.01 -9.96
CA CYS A 132 -3.18 15.91 -10.79
C CYS A 132 -3.45 16.28 -12.25
N ARG A 133 -4.55 15.79 -12.83
CA ARG A 133 -4.96 16.14 -14.20
C ARG A 133 -5.28 17.64 -14.37
N GLN A 134 -5.92 18.26 -13.38
CA GLN A 134 -6.17 19.70 -13.43
C GLN A 134 -4.88 20.52 -13.39
N ILE A 135 -3.92 20.12 -12.55
CA ILE A 135 -2.58 20.75 -12.49
C ILE A 135 -1.90 20.67 -13.86
N LEU A 136 -1.88 19.49 -14.48
CA LEU A 136 -1.28 19.30 -15.81
C LEU A 136 -1.98 20.11 -16.90
N GLY A 137 -3.31 20.15 -16.88
CA GLY A 137 -4.11 20.92 -17.83
C GLY A 137 -3.96 22.45 -17.67
N TYR A 138 -3.79 22.94 -16.45
CA TYR A 138 -3.53 24.36 -16.19
C TYR A 138 -2.14 24.77 -16.69
N ALA A 139 -1.11 24.01 -16.34
CA ALA A 139 0.26 24.29 -16.75
C ALA A 139 0.44 24.26 -18.29
N GLY A 140 -0.28 23.37 -18.99
CA GLY A 140 -0.25 23.34 -20.46
C GLY A 140 -0.90 24.55 -21.13
N ARG A 141 -1.80 25.28 -20.45
CA ARG A 141 -2.40 26.54 -20.97
C ARG A 141 -1.49 27.76 -20.77
N THR A 142 -0.68 27.74 -19.73
CA THR A 142 0.24 28.83 -19.43
C THR A 142 1.44 28.87 -20.39
N ASP A 143 1.85 27.70 -20.90
CA ASP A 143 2.95 27.62 -21.89
C ASP A 143 2.51 28.03 -23.33
N ALA A 144 1.20 28.16 -23.58
CA ALA A 144 0.64 28.49 -24.90
C ALA A 144 0.32 29.99 -25.06
N GLN A 145 0.61 30.81 -24.06
CA GLN A 145 0.53 32.28 -24.10
C GLN A 145 1.93 32.88 -24.09
#